data_1f030836c318332c6b57e888ab592f41
#
_entry.id   1f030836c318332c6b57e888ab592f41
#
_cell.length_a   1.000
_cell.length_b   1.000
_cell.length_c   1.000
_cell.angle_alpha   90.00
_cell.angle_beta   90.00
_cell.angle_gamma   90.00
#
_symmetry.space_group_name_H-M   'P 1'
#
loop_
_entity.id
_entity.type
_entity.pdbx_description
1 polymer ?
#
loop_
_entity_poly.entity_id
_entity_poly.type
_entity_poly.pdbx_seq_one_letter_code
_entity_poly.pdbx_strand_id
1 'polypeptide(L)'
;MITLSVAACGSPGQPGAPAADNGTGAASGGAGAPYKVGLVYSKSGPLASYGEQYRQGLTAGIDFATKGTGAVAGHTIQITEQDDAGDPAKAVASATDLIGQGNTIIAGSTSSGVALQVAPLAKDNKVLFISGPAAADAVTGANRYTFRSGRQTYQDVATAGSILGDVRGKKVTVLAQDSAFGKANVAAVTAILGAKGATVSAVEVPSAATDLTPFATKVKGAAPDLLFVAWAGANATAMWTTLGQQGVFDSTKVVTGLDIKATHALFGEVATKINFLSHFFEGAADNAAYQALDAGLKKQGATVDLFTNDGFVAGQMIVHALEAGGGDVDTMVTALEGWTFDGPKGSLEIRAEDHALLQPMFTANLKKDGSNVVPELVDTLDAATVAPPVTPFK
;
A
#
# COMPACT_ATOMS: atom_id res chain seq x y z
N MET A 1 -57.20 19.63 -49.95
CA MET A 1 -58.05 18.76 -50.78
C MET A 1 -57.71 17.35 -50.36
N ILE A 2 -58.58 16.76 -49.55
CA ILE A 2 -59.53 15.74 -50.01
C ILE A 2 -58.80 14.42 -50.18
N THR A 3 -59.07 13.29 -49.56
CA THR A 3 -60.16 12.66 -48.78
C THR A 3 -59.67 11.24 -48.48
N LEU A 4 -59.93 10.68 -47.29
CA LEU A 4 -60.92 9.66 -46.98
C LEU A 4 -60.88 8.42 -47.92
N SER A 5 -60.92 7.21 -47.50
CA SER A 5 -61.79 6.48 -46.56
C SER A 5 -61.47 4.99 -46.66
N VAL A 6 -61.68 4.26 -45.71
CA VAL A 6 -62.74 3.41 -45.15
C VAL A 6 -62.44 1.93 -45.31
N ALA A 7 -62.33 1.26 -44.23
CA ALA A 7 -63.14 0.16 -43.68
C ALA A 7 -63.45 -1.01 -44.63
N ALA A 8 -63.53 -2.24 -44.23
CA ALA A 8 -64.23 -2.87 -43.16
C ALA A 8 -64.06 -4.40 -43.19
N CYS A 9 -64.26 -4.99 -42.03
CA CYS A 9 -65.02 -6.20 -41.68
C CYS A 9 -64.74 -7.54 -42.33
N GLY A 10 -64.58 -8.52 -41.45
CA GLY A 10 -65.08 -9.88 -41.66
C GLY A 10 -64.45 -10.92 -40.76
N SER A 11 -65.10 -11.26 -39.67
CA SER A 11 -64.95 -12.53 -38.90
C SER A 11 -65.75 -13.66 -39.61
N PRO A 12 -65.83 -14.95 -39.16
CA PRO A 12 -65.22 -15.58 -37.97
C PRO A 12 -64.79 -17.05 -38.20
N GLY A 13 -64.17 -17.64 -37.19
CA GLY A 13 -64.32 -19.03 -36.78
C GLY A 13 -63.21 -19.99 -37.18
N GLN A 14 -62.59 -20.70 -36.35
CA GLN A 14 -62.89 -21.71 -35.35
C GLN A 14 -61.55 -22.36 -34.80
N PRO A 15 -61.55 -23.23 -33.79
CA PRO A 15 -60.50 -23.42 -32.84
C PRO A 15 -59.52 -24.50 -33.22
N GLY A 16 -58.24 -24.25 -32.93
CA GLY A 16 -57.15 -25.22 -33.10
C GLY A 16 -56.34 -25.38 -31.79
N ALA A 17 -56.07 -26.59 -31.47
CA ALA A 17 -55.41 -27.25 -30.35
C ALA A 17 -54.27 -26.52 -29.59
N PRO A 18 -54.00 -26.93 -28.34
CA PRO A 18 -52.99 -26.29 -27.48
C PRO A 18 -51.56 -26.62 -27.93
N ALA A 19 -50.80 -25.60 -28.28
CA ALA A 19 -49.36 -25.71 -28.46
C ALA A 19 -48.69 -25.80 -27.10
N ALA A 20 -47.86 -26.82 -26.93
CA ALA A 20 -47.03 -27.02 -25.76
C ALA A 20 -46.11 -25.83 -25.55
N ASP A 21 -46.24 -25.20 -24.39
CA ASP A 21 -45.31 -24.20 -23.88
C ASP A 21 -44.01 -24.89 -23.47
N ASN A 22 -42.99 -24.84 -24.33
CA ASN A 22 -41.61 -25.12 -24.00
C ASN A 22 -40.88 -23.79 -23.81
N GLY A 23 -41.33 -23.02 -22.82
CA GLY A 23 -40.62 -21.85 -22.34
C GLY A 23 -39.49 -22.24 -21.41
N THR A 24 -38.35 -22.76 -21.93
CA THR A 24 -37.09 -22.63 -21.24
C THR A 24 -36.65 -21.19 -21.39
N GLY A 25 -37.20 -20.31 -20.58
CA GLY A 25 -36.67 -19.00 -20.31
C GLY A 25 -35.36 -19.19 -19.58
N ALA A 26 -34.25 -19.21 -20.33
CA ALA A 26 -32.96 -18.90 -19.74
C ALA A 26 -33.10 -17.51 -19.15
N ALA A 27 -33.19 -17.44 -17.83
CA ALA A 27 -33.02 -16.19 -17.10
C ALA A 27 -31.64 -15.66 -17.49
N SER A 28 -31.61 -14.69 -18.38
CA SER A 28 -30.45 -13.82 -18.53
C SER A 28 -30.32 -13.07 -17.18
N GLY A 29 -29.51 -13.61 -16.29
CA GLY A 29 -29.12 -12.93 -15.09
C GLY A 29 -28.49 -11.61 -15.50
N GLY A 30 -29.26 -10.54 -15.47
CA GLY A 30 -28.75 -9.19 -15.67
C GLY A 30 -27.64 -8.97 -14.64
N ALA A 31 -26.45 -8.55 -15.10
CA ALA A 31 -25.37 -8.15 -14.21
C ALA A 31 -25.92 -7.11 -13.22
N GLY A 32 -25.71 -7.34 -11.94
CA GLY A 32 -26.09 -6.38 -10.90
C GLY A 32 -25.36 -5.05 -11.09
N ALA A 33 -25.85 -3.97 -10.47
CA ALA A 33 -25.16 -2.69 -10.48
C ALA A 33 -23.72 -2.88 -9.96
N PRO A 34 -22.70 -2.23 -10.56
CA PRO A 34 -21.31 -2.43 -10.19
C PRO A 34 -21.04 -1.95 -8.75
N TYR A 35 -20.15 -2.66 -8.05
CA TYR A 35 -19.54 -2.15 -6.83
C TYR A 35 -18.53 -1.08 -7.18
N LYS A 36 -18.68 0.11 -6.58
CA LYS A 36 -17.82 1.26 -6.86
C LYS A 36 -16.70 1.36 -5.84
N VAL A 37 -15.48 1.40 -6.33
CA VAL A 37 -14.24 1.57 -5.54
C VAL A 37 -13.52 2.82 -6.03
N GLY A 38 -13.30 3.78 -5.15
CA GLY A 38 -12.47 4.94 -5.41
C GLY A 38 -11.00 4.62 -5.11
N LEU A 39 -10.11 4.89 -6.06
CA LEU A 39 -8.68 4.74 -5.89
C LEU A 39 -8.02 6.12 -5.92
N VAL A 40 -7.55 6.59 -4.74
CA VAL A 40 -6.87 7.89 -4.58
C VAL A 40 -5.40 7.60 -4.30
N TYR A 41 -4.52 7.91 -5.26
CA TYR A 41 -3.10 7.60 -5.16
C TYR A 41 -2.25 8.60 -5.95
N SER A 42 -0.94 8.60 -5.73
CA SER A 42 -0.02 9.48 -6.43
C SER A 42 0.22 8.95 -7.86
N LYS A 43 -0.55 9.45 -8.84
CA LYS A 43 -0.29 9.22 -10.29
C LYS A 43 0.80 10.15 -10.80
N SER A 44 0.99 11.26 -10.13
CA SER A 44 2.01 12.26 -10.43
C SER A 44 2.77 12.68 -9.17
N GLY A 45 3.81 13.51 -9.32
CA GLY A 45 4.62 13.99 -8.21
C GLY A 45 5.72 13.01 -7.76
N PRO A 46 6.37 13.28 -6.63
CA PRO A 46 7.58 12.55 -6.19
C PRO A 46 7.37 11.06 -5.90
N LEU A 47 6.13 10.63 -5.65
CA LEU A 47 5.78 9.27 -5.31
C LEU A 47 5.04 8.52 -6.44
N ALA A 48 5.06 9.07 -7.66
CA ALA A 48 4.32 8.50 -8.80
C ALA A 48 4.70 7.04 -9.09
N SER A 49 5.98 6.69 -9.04
CA SER A 49 6.43 5.30 -9.25
C SER A 49 5.90 4.34 -8.18
N TYR A 50 5.77 4.79 -6.93
CA TYR A 50 5.20 3.99 -5.84
C TYR A 50 3.69 3.80 -6.04
N GLY A 51 3.00 4.88 -6.44
CA GLY A 51 1.57 4.84 -6.74
C GLY A 51 1.24 3.91 -7.90
N GLU A 52 2.04 3.93 -8.96
CA GLU A 52 1.85 3.04 -10.12
C GLU A 52 2.05 1.56 -9.74
N GLN A 53 3.06 1.22 -8.96
CA GLN A 53 3.27 -0.15 -8.47
C GLN A 53 2.08 -0.62 -7.62
N TYR A 54 1.57 0.25 -6.74
CA TYR A 54 0.39 -0.06 -5.93
C TYR A 54 -0.84 -0.33 -6.82
N ARG A 55 -1.11 0.53 -7.81
CA ARG A 55 -2.22 0.36 -8.75
C ARG A 55 -2.12 -0.96 -9.54
N GLN A 56 -0.93 -1.27 -10.03
CA GLN A 56 -0.68 -2.51 -10.78
C GLN A 56 -0.90 -3.75 -9.89
N GLY A 57 -0.40 -3.70 -8.67
CA GLY A 57 -0.62 -4.75 -7.68
C GLY A 57 -2.10 -4.91 -7.33
N LEU A 58 -2.84 -3.81 -7.12
CA LEU A 58 -4.27 -3.83 -6.82
C LEU A 58 -5.07 -4.52 -7.94
N THR A 59 -4.76 -4.20 -9.19
CA THR A 59 -5.38 -4.87 -10.34
C THR A 59 -5.11 -6.37 -10.33
N ALA A 60 -3.86 -6.79 -10.08
CA ALA A 60 -3.50 -8.20 -10.00
C ALA A 60 -4.17 -8.91 -8.81
N GLY A 61 -4.29 -8.23 -7.66
CA GLY A 61 -4.95 -8.76 -6.47
C GLY A 61 -6.44 -8.97 -6.65
N ILE A 62 -7.14 -8.06 -7.32
CA ILE A 62 -8.55 -8.22 -7.69
C ILE A 62 -8.71 -9.38 -8.68
N ASP A 63 -7.87 -9.46 -9.73
CA ASP A 63 -7.89 -10.55 -10.69
C ASP A 63 -7.73 -11.91 -10.00
N PHE A 64 -6.77 -12.01 -9.10
CA PHE A 64 -6.51 -13.21 -8.29
C PHE A 64 -7.72 -13.59 -7.41
N ALA A 65 -8.19 -12.66 -6.58
CA ALA A 65 -9.23 -12.93 -5.60
C ALA A 65 -10.59 -13.23 -6.27
N THR A 66 -10.90 -12.60 -7.41
CA THR A 66 -12.11 -12.88 -8.20
C THR A 66 -11.94 -14.04 -9.18
N LYS A 67 -10.78 -14.74 -9.19
CA LYS A 67 -10.46 -15.81 -10.12
C LYS A 67 -10.60 -15.40 -11.59
N GLY A 68 -10.19 -14.17 -11.89
CA GLY A 68 -10.20 -13.61 -13.25
C GLY A 68 -11.55 -13.04 -13.73
N THR A 69 -12.58 -13.06 -12.89
CA THR A 69 -13.91 -12.56 -13.31
C THR A 69 -14.07 -11.05 -13.17
N GLY A 70 -13.27 -10.40 -12.31
CA GLY A 70 -13.42 -8.98 -11.96
C GLY A 70 -14.75 -8.65 -11.30
N ALA A 71 -15.46 -9.66 -10.75
CA ALA A 71 -16.80 -9.51 -10.21
C ALA A 71 -16.99 -10.32 -8.92
N VAL A 72 -17.88 -9.86 -8.05
CA VAL A 72 -18.30 -10.50 -6.82
C VAL A 72 -19.82 -10.65 -6.85
N ALA A 73 -20.34 -11.87 -6.62
CA ALA A 73 -21.77 -12.17 -6.62
C ALA A 73 -22.55 -11.65 -7.84
N GLY A 74 -21.91 -11.63 -9.04
CA GLY A 74 -22.52 -11.14 -10.28
C GLY A 74 -22.43 -9.62 -10.48
N HIS A 75 -21.82 -8.87 -9.57
CA HIS A 75 -21.56 -7.43 -9.65
C HIS A 75 -20.10 -7.18 -10.04
N THR A 76 -19.85 -6.46 -11.11
CA THR A 76 -18.48 -6.06 -11.48
C THR A 76 -17.91 -5.06 -10.49
N ILE A 77 -16.59 -5.10 -10.28
CA ILE A 77 -15.88 -4.10 -9.47
C ILE A 77 -15.44 -2.97 -10.41
N GLN A 78 -16.00 -1.78 -10.20
CA GLN A 78 -15.67 -0.58 -10.97
C GLN A 78 -14.72 0.32 -10.15
N ILE A 79 -13.49 0.48 -10.64
CA ILE A 79 -12.49 1.35 -10.02
C ILE A 79 -12.51 2.71 -10.70
N THR A 80 -12.64 3.78 -9.90
CA THR A 80 -12.49 5.16 -10.34
C THR A 80 -11.21 5.73 -9.73
N GLU A 81 -10.25 6.07 -10.59
CA GLU A 81 -8.93 6.56 -10.18
C GLU A 81 -8.88 8.08 -10.09
N GLN A 82 -8.26 8.60 -9.03
CA GLN A 82 -7.97 10.02 -8.81
C GLN A 82 -6.50 10.21 -8.43
N ASP A 83 -5.89 11.27 -8.95
CA ASP A 83 -4.50 11.63 -8.67
C ASP A 83 -4.42 12.58 -7.47
N ASP A 84 -3.79 12.15 -6.38
CA ASP A 84 -3.51 13.00 -5.22
C ASP A 84 -2.21 13.83 -5.37
N ALA A 85 -1.35 13.48 -6.32
CA ALA A 85 -0.01 14.07 -6.50
C ALA A 85 0.85 14.11 -5.21
N GLY A 86 0.50 13.31 -4.19
CA GLY A 86 1.09 13.35 -2.85
C GLY A 86 0.62 14.53 -2.00
N ASP A 87 -0.38 15.29 -2.44
CA ASP A 87 -0.95 16.46 -1.76
C ASP A 87 -2.18 16.06 -0.92
N PRO A 88 -2.14 16.25 0.42
CA PRO A 88 -3.25 15.89 1.29
C PRO A 88 -4.55 16.64 0.99
N ALA A 89 -4.51 17.93 0.61
CA ALA A 89 -5.72 18.70 0.33
C ALA A 89 -6.39 18.22 -0.97
N LYS A 90 -5.60 17.94 -2.00
CA LYS A 90 -6.08 17.35 -3.25
C LYS A 90 -6.68 15.95 -3.02
N ALA A 91 -6.04 15.14 -2.18
CA ALA A 91 -6.54 13.82 -1.81
C ALA A 91 -7.89 13.87 -1.09
N VAL A 92 -8.05 14.81 -0.13
CA VAL A 92 -9.33 15.03 0.57
C VAL A 92 -10.43 15.42 -0.41
N ALA A 93 -10.17 16.35 -1.33
CA ALA A 93 -11.13 16.73 -2.36
C ALA A 93 -11.53 15.53 -3.24
N SER A 94 -10.55 14.79 -3.75
CA SER A 94 -10.77 13.61 -4.58
C SER A 94 -11.56 12.51 -3.84
N ALA A 95 -11.22 12.22 -2.59
CA ALA A 95 -11.95 11.23 -1.78
C ALA A 95 -13.39 11.69 -1.51
N THR A 96 -13.60 12.97 -1.20
CA THR A 96 -14.94 13.53 -1.00
C THR A 96 -15.80 13.41 -2.26
N ASP A 97 -15.25 13.73 -3.43
CA ASP A 97 -15.94 13.59 -4.71
C ASP A 97 -16.32 12.13 -5.01
N LEU A 98 -15.40 11.19 -4.78
CA LEU A 98 -15.66 9.76 -4.97
C LEU A 98 -16.76 9.24 -4.01
N ILE A 99 -16.72 9.66 -2.74
CA ILE A 99 -17.76 9.33 -1.76
C ILE A 99 -19.10 9.89 -2.21
N GLY A 100 -19.15 11.16 -2.68
CA GLY A 100 -20.34 11.79 -3.24
C GLY A 100 -20.90 11.08 -4.48
N GLN A 101 -20.07 10.36 -5.25
CA GLN A 101 -20.46 9.52 -6.38
C GLN A 101 -20.94 8.12 -5.95
N GLY A 102 -20.98 7.83 -4.65
CA GLY A 102 -21.47 6.57 -4.09
C GLY A 102 -20.41 5.47 -4.03
N ASN A 103 -19.13 5.81 -3.98
CA ASN A 103 -18.09 4.83 -3.67
C ASN A 103 -18.14 4.52 -2.17
N THR A 104 -18.36 3.26 -1.81
CA THR A 104 -18.40 2.77 -0.42
C THR A 104 -17.03 2.29 0.06
N ILE A 105 -16.09 2.13 -0.85
CA ILE A 105 -14.69 1.76 -0.57
C ILE A 105 -13.78 2.83 -1.20
N ILE A 106 -12.86 3.36 -0.40
CA ILE A 106 -11.75 4.19 -0.85
C ILE A 106 -10.46 3.40 -0.59
N ALA A 107 -9.68 3.19 -1.63
CA ALA A 107 -8.37 2.54 -1.55
C ALA A 107 -7.26 3.52 -1.92
N GLY A 108 -6.03 3.23 -1.49
CA GLY A 108 -4.88 4.03 -1.88
C GLY A 108 -4.23 4.70 -0.70
N SER A 109 -3.70 5.81 -1.00
CA SER A 109 -2.72 6.68 -0.42
C SER A 109 -1.31 6.10 -0.44
N THR A 110 -0.49 6.75 -1.25
CA THR A 110 0.95 6.50 -1.33
C THR A 110 1.69 7.25 -0.23
N SER A 111 1.22 8.46 0.09
CA SER A 111 1.78 9.37 1.08
C SER A 111 1.13 9.19 2.46
N SER A 112 1.96 9.13 3.52
CA SER A 112 1.48 9.11 4.90
C SER A 112 0.68 10.38 5.27
N GLY A 113 1.07 11.54 4.74
CA GLY A 113 0.31 12.78 4.93
C GLY A 113 -1.09 12.71 4.34
N VAL A 114 -1.24 12.07 3.17
CA VAL A 114 -2.53 11.82 2.52
C VAL A 114 -3.38 10.86 3.38
N ALA A 115 -2.82 9.70 3.76
CA ALA A 115 -3.56 8.71 4.55
C ALA A 115 -4.16 9.29 5.83
N LEU A 116 -3.39 10.11 6.54
CA LEU A 116 -3.81 10.75 7.80
C LEU A 116 -4.93 11.77 7.61
N GLN A 117 -5.08 12.36 6.42
CA GLN A 117 -6.17 13.28 6.11
C GLN A 117 -7.40 12.59 5.52
N VAL A 118 -7.24 11.44 4.85
CA VAL A 118 -8.36 10.65 4.30
C VAL A 118 -9.03 9.80 5.39
N ALA A 119 -8.28 9.27 6.36
CA ALA A 119 -8.82 8.44 7.43
C ALA A 119 -10.01 9.07 8.20
N PRO A 120 -10.02 10.36 8.58
CA PRO A 120 -11.19 11.00 9.18
C PRO A 120 -12.43 10.97 8.29
N LEU A 121 -12.27 11.16 6.96
CA LEU A 121 -13.39 11.11 6.03
C LEU A 121 -14.07 9.75 6.00
N ALA A 122 -13.30 8.66 6.15
CA ALA A 122 -13.83 7.32 6.22
C ALA A 122 -14.79 7.15 7.40
N LYS A 123 -14.40 7.64 8.59
CA LYS A 123 -15.23 7.66 9.80
C LYS A 123 -16.47 8.52 9.61
N ASP A 124 -16.32 9.75 9.14
CA ASP A 124 -17.38 10.73 9.06
C ASP A 124 -18.46 10.33 8.04
N ASN A 125 -18.08 9.63 6.97
CA ASN A 125 -18.98 9.20 5.90
C ASN A 125 -19.33 7.70 5.96
N LYS A 126 -18.81 6.95 6.92
CA LYS A 126 -18.98 5.50 7.03
C LYS A 126 -18.65 4.79 5.71
N VAL A 127 -17.46 5.00 5.20
CA VAL A 127 -16.90 4.30 4.03
C VAL A 127 -15.67 3.51 4.45
N LEU A 128 -15.44 2.36 3.83
CA LEU A 128 -14.25 1.56 4.08
C LEU A 128 -13.03 2.23 3.44
N PHE A 129 -12.03 2.57 4.24
CA PHE A 129 -10.75 3.08 3.74
C PHE A 129 -9.64 2.04 3.92
N ILE A 130 -9.02 1.62 2.82
CA ILE A 130 -7.86 0.72 2.81
C ILE A 130 -6.64 1.52 2.38
N SER A 131 -5.84 1.93 3.37
CA SER A 131 -4.59 2.66 3.15
C SER A 131 -3.52 1.73 2.57
N GLY A 132 -2.86 2.15 1.50
CA GLY A 132 -1.84 1.40 0.77
C GLY A 132 -0.42 1.58 1.33
N PRO A 133 0.56 2.06 0.51
CA PRO A 133 1.97 2.19 0.89
C PRO A 133 2.29 3.12 2.06
N ALA A 134 1.36 3.97 2.46
CA ALA A 134 1.53 4.94 3.54
C ALA A 134 1.89 4.27 4.87
N ALA A 135 3.08 4.54 5.39
CA ALA A 135 3.66 3.78 6.50
C ALA A 135 3.39 4.36 7.91
N ALA A 136 2.92 5.60 8.04
CA ALA A 136 2.75 6.20 9.36
C ALA A 136 1.93 5.33 10.32
N ASP A 137 2.46 5.08 11.53
CA ASP A 137 1.80 4.24 12.54
C ASP A 137 0.42 4.78 12.95
N ALA A 138 0.24 6.11 12.90
CA ALA A 138 -1.01 6.77 13.27
C ALA A 138 -2.21 6.46 12.35
N VAL A 139 -2.01 5.76 11.22
CA VAL A 139 -3.07 5.21 10.38
C VAL A 139 -3.71 4.00 11.05
N THR A 140 -2.91 3.17 11.76
CA THR A 140 -3.39 2.06 12.60
C THR A 140 -4.14 2.61 13.79
N GLY A 141 -5.33 2.11 14.07
CA GLY A 141 -6.19 2.59 15.16
C GLY A 141 -6.78 3.99 14.92
N ALA A 142 -6.65 4.57 13.72
CA ALA A 142 -7.19 5.89 13.43
C ALA A 142 -8.71 5.95 13.63
N ASN A 143 -9.43 4.94 13.16
CA ASN A 143 -10.86 4.69 13.43
C ASN A 143 -11.25 3.30 12.88
N ARG A 144 -12.47 2.85 13.21
CA ARG A 144 -12.98 1.53 12.82
C ARG A 144 -13.14 1.31 11.31
N TYR A 145 -13.23 2.37 10.51
CA TYR A 145 -13.41 2.27 9.06
C TYR A 145 -12.09 2.32 8.27
N THR A 146 -10.95 2.44 8.97
CA THR A 146 -9.62 2.57 8.36
C THR A 146 -8.79 1.32 8.56
N PHE A 147 -8.32 0.73 7.47
CA PHE A 147 -7.45 -0.43 7.40
C PHE A 147 -6.16 -0.07 6.67
N ARG A 148 -5.19 -1.00 6.66
CA ARG A 148 -3.97 -0.89 5.85
C ARG A 148 -3.69 -2.19 5.11
N SER A 149 -3.19 -2.07 3.88
CA SER A 149 -2.70 -3.18 3.08
C SER A 149 -1.17 -3.25 3.02
N GLY A 150 -0.49 -2.22 3.49
CA GLY A 150 0.97 -2.12 3.58
C GLY A 150 1.49 -2.21 5.01
N ARG A 151 2.83 -2.20 5.14
CA ARG A 151 3.50 -2.19 6.45
C ARG A 151 3.29 -0.85 7.17
N GLN A 152 3.66 -0.80 8.45
CA GLN A 152 3.74 0.43 9.22
C GLN A 152 5.16 0.68 9.74
N THR A 153 5.45 1.93 10.13
CA THR A 153 6.79 2.38 10.54
C THR A 153 7.34 1.58 11.72
N TYR A 154 6.48 1.14 12.66
CA TYR A 154 6.92 0.25 13.74
C TYR A 154 7.58 -1.01 13.21
N GLN A 155 7.00 -1.65 12.18
CA GLN A 155 7.54 -2.88 11.59
C GLN A 155 8.89 -2.62 10.91
N ASP A 156 9.05 -1.47 10.23
CA ASP A 156 10.33 -1.06 9.64
C ASP A 156 11.40 -0.94 10.73
N VAL A 157 11.11 -0.24 11.83
CA VAL A 157 12.08 -0.02 12.92
C VAL A 157 12.36 -1.31 13.71
N ALA A 158 11.35 -2.16 13.93
CA ALA A 158 11.56 -3.47 14.56
C ALA A 158 12.49 -4.34 13.71
N THR A 159 12.30 -4.33 12.37
CA THR A 159 13.20 -5.01 11.42
C THR A 159 14.61 -4.43 11.46
N ALA A 160 14.76 -3.10 11.48
CA ALA A 160 16.05 -2.47 11.67
C ALA A 160 16.71 -2.91 12.99
N GLY A 161 15.93 -3.05 14.04
CA GLY A 161 16.41 -3.54 15.34
C GLY A 161 17.08 -4.90 15.26
N SER A 162 16.63 -5.82 14.41
CA SER A 162 17.27 -7.13 14.21
C SER A 162 18.64 -7.00 13.53
N ILE A 163 18.77 -6.06 12.57
CA ILE A 163 20.03 -5.77 11.88
C ILE A 163 21.08 -5.21 12.86
N LEU A 164 20.61 -4.42 13.83
CA LEU A 164 21.49 -3.62 14.71
C LEU A 164 22.05 -4.40 15.87
N GLY A 165 21.34 -5.43 16.31
CA GLY A 165 21.68 -6.18 17.52
C GLY A 165 21.50 -5.34 18.80
N ASP A 166 22.46 -5.41 19.73
CA ASP A 166 22.37 -4.65 20.98
C ASP A 166 22.67 -3.17 20.76
N VAL A 167 21.64 -2.33 21.00
CA VAL A 167 21.70 -0.87 20.85
C VAL A 167 21.90 -0.14 22.17
N ARG A 168 22.06 -0.87 23.29
CA ARG A 168 22.21 -0.29 24.62
C ARG A 168 23.47 0.57 24.72
N GLY A 169 23.27 1.82 25.13
CA GLY A 169 24.36 2.80 25.22
C GLY A 169 24.86 3.32 23.87
N LYS A 170 24.26 2.89 22.75
CA LYS A 170 24.62 3.36 21.42
C LYS A 170 23.96 4.68 21.07
N LYS A 171 24.64 5.47 20.25
CA LYS A 171 24.09 6.69 19.65
C LYS A 171 23.44 6.36 18.32
N VAL A 172 22.15 6.63 18.22
CA VAL A 172 21.39 6.45 16.98
C VAL A 172 20.97 7.81 16.46
N THR A 173 21.35 8.14 15.23
CA THR A 173 20.84 9.34 14.55
C THR A 173 19.85 8.94 13.48
N VAL A 174 18.69 9.60 13.45
CA VAL A 174 17.70 9.47 12.38
C VAL A 174 17.89 10.62 11.42
N LEU A 175 18.24 10.34 10.16
CA LEU A 175 18.19 11.32 9.08
C LEU A 175 16.85 11.13 8.35
N ALA A 176 15.97 12.11 8.43
CA ALA A 176 14.64 12.02 7.88
C ALA A 176 14.25 13.28 7.10
N GLN A 177 13.41 13.12 6.08
CA GLN A 177 12.72 14.26 5.47
C GLN A 177 11.70 14.83 6.45
N ASP A 178 11.53 16.17 6.47
CA ASP A 178 10.46 16.84 7.21
C ASP A 178 9.11 16.59 6.51
N SER A 179 8.56 15.42 6.76
CA SER A 179 7.31 14.90 6.24
C SER A 179 6.60 14.04 7.30
N ALA A 180 5.32 13.71 7.09
CA ALA A 180 4.61 12.82 8.00
C ALA A 180 5.29 11.45 8.11
N PHE A 181 5.83 10.93 7.00
CA PHE A 181 6.62 9.70 6.99
C PHE A 181 7.91 9.84 7.81
N GLY A 182 8.68 10.89 7.59
CA GLY A 182 9.92 11.13 8.32
C GLY A 182 9.69 11.28 9.83
N LYS A 183 8.69 12.07 10.22
CA LYS A 183 8.30 12.27 11.65
C LYS A 183 7.85 10.97 12.31
N ALA A 184 7.08 10.13 11.59
CA ALA A 184 6.68 8.82 12.10
C ALA A 184 7.91 7.93 12.37
N ASN A 185 8.89 7.92 11.46
CA ASN A 185 10.13 7.18 11.65
C ASN A 185 10.96 7.70 12.84
N VAL A 186 11.11 9.02 13.00
CA VAL A 186 11.79 9.61 14.17
C VAL A 186 11.12 9.18 15.47
N ALA A 187 9.79 9.24 15.52
CA ALA A 187 9.01 8.82 16.69
C ALA A 187 9.18 7.32 16.97
N ALA A 188 9.08 6.46 15.95
CA ALA A 188 9.21 5.01 16.10
C ALA A 188 10.63 4.60 16.54
N VAL A 189 11.68 5.15 15.92
CA VAL A 189 13.06 4.87 16.33
C VAL A 189 13.29 5.30 17.78
N THR A 190 12.78 6.45 18.17
CA THR A 190 12.88 6.96 19.56
C THR A 190 12.15 6.03 20.53
N ALA A 191 10.94 5.61 20.20
CA ALA A 191 10.15 4.73 21.05
C ALA A 191 10.76 3.32 21.18
N ILE A 192 11.22 2.73 20.06
CA ILE A 192 11.64 1.33 20.03
C ILE A 192 13.10 1.18 20.45
N LEU A 193 14.01 1.92 19.82
CA LEU A 193 15.45 1.80 20.11
C LEU A 193 15.83 2.56 21.38
N GLY A 194 15.15 3.69 21.66
CA GLY A 194 15.31 4.42 22.92
C GLY A 194 14.87 3.58 24.12
N ALA A 195 13.76 2.85 24.05
CA ALA A 195 13.34 1.92 25.10
C ALA A 195 14.33 0.77 25.31
N LYS A 196 15.12 0.40 24.29
CA LYS A 196 16.20 -0.58 24.38
C LYS A 196 17.53 0.02 24.89
N GLY A 197 17.54 1.29 25.30
CA GLY A 197 18.68 1.98 25.89
C GLY A 197 19.59 2.71 24.91
N ALA A 198 19.16 2.97 23.69
CA ALA A 198 19.87 3.84 22.76
C ALA A 198 19.64 5.32 23.08
N THR A 199 20.62 6.17 22.82
CA THR A 199 20.44 7.63 22.77
C THR A 199 20.08 8.03 21.35
N VAL A 200 18.84 8.48 21.14
CA VAL A 200 18.33 8.81 19.80
C VAL A 200 18.36 10.32 19.58
N SER A 201 18.84 10.74 18.40
CA SER A 201 18.79 12.11 17.89
C SER A 201 18.22 12.12 16.48
N ALA A 202 17.70 13.25 16.02
CA ALA A 202 17.18 13.42 14.68
C ALA A 202 17.83 14.56 13.92
N VAL A 203 18.01 14.38 12.62
CA VAL A 203 18.34 15.42 11.65
C VAL A 203 17.22 15.45 10.63
N GLU A 204 16.31 16.39 10.77
CA GLU A 204 15.19 16.58 9.85
C GLU A 204 15.60 17.52 8.74
N VAL A 205 15.32 17.10 7.49
CA VAL A 205 15.69 17.82 6.27
C VAL A 205 14.41 18.34 5.60
N PRO A 206 14.28 19.67 5.45
CA PRO A 206 13.15 20.24 4.71
C PRO A 206 13.01 19.63 3.32
N SER A 207 11.79 19.26 2.91
CA SER A 207 11.55 18.61 1.60
C SER A 207 11.98 19.48 0.41
N ALA A 208 12.05 20.81 0.59
CA ALA A 208 12.52 21.75 -0.43
C ALA A 208 14.05 21.99 -0.40
N ALA A 209 14.81 21.34 0.49
CA ALA A 209 16.24 21.51 0.59
C ALA A 209 16.95 21.00 -0.68
N THR A 210 17.76 21.85 -1.31
CA THR A 210 18.58 21.52 -2.47
C THR A 210 20.04 21.25 -2.10
N ASP A 211 20.55 21.90 -1.05
CA ASP A 211 21.86 21.63 -0.45
C ASP A 211 21.70 20.74 0.78
N LEU A 212 22.23 19.53 0.69
CA LEU A 212 22.17 18.53 1.75
C LEU A 212 23.43 18.46 2.60
N THR A 213 24.49 19.22 2.22
CA THR A 213 25.78 19.23 2.91
C THR A 213 25.68 19.61 4.40
N PRO A 214 24.88 20.63 4.80
CA PRO A 214 24.76 20.99 6.22
C PRO A 214 24.16 19.87 7.07
N PHE A 215 23.24 19.09 6.50
CA PHE A 215 22.58 17.97 7.19
C PHE A 215 23.52 16.76 7.33
N ALA A 216 24.24 16.39 6.26
CA ALA A 216 25.26 15.36 6.34
C ALA A 216 26.39 15.71 7.31
N THR A 217 26.78 16.98 7.38
CA THR A 217 27.74 17.48 8.37
C THR A 217 27.21 17.34 9.80
N LYS A 218 25.92 17.62 10.04
CA LYS A 218 25.28 17.41 11.35
C LYS A 218 25.27 15.92 11.72
N VAL A 219 24.92 15.04 10.78
CA VAL A 219 24.97 13.59 10.99
C VAL A 219 26.36 13.15 11.40
N LYS A 220 27.39 13.55 10.65
CA LYS A 220 28.79 13.21 10.95
C LYS A 220 29.26 13.78 12.29
N GLY A 221 28.88 15.03 12.60
CA GLY A 221 29.21 15.69 13.85
C GLY A 221 28.55 15.07 15.09
N ALA A 222 27.41 14.42 14.93
CA ALA A 222 26.76 13.62 15.97
C ALA A 222 27.55 12.36 16.32
N ALA A 223 28.43 11.92 15.41
CA ALA A 223 29.24 10.70 15.53
C ALA A 223 28.39 9.49 15.98
N PRO A 224 27.33 9.15 15.23
CA PRO A 224 26.45 8.06 15.63
C PRO A 224 27.13 6.71 15.43
N ASP A 225 26.86 5.75 16.32
CA ASP A 225 27.16 4.34 16.10
C ASP A 225 26.30 3.80 14.93
N LEU A 226 25.11 4.41 14.74
CA LEU A 226 24.10 4.02 13.80
C LEU A 226 23.36 5.20 13.20
N LEU A 227 23.26 5.20 11.89
CA LEU A 227 22.38 6.09 11.13
C LEU A 227 21.19 5.32 10.58
N PHE A 228 19.99 5.68 11.00
CA PHE A 228 18.75 5.25 10.39
C PHE A 228 18.29 6.31 9.40
N VAL A 229 18.14 5.95 8.12
CA VAL A 229 17.72 6.90 7.09
C VAL A 229 16.27 6.64 6.69
N ALA A 230 15.41 7.64 6.92
CA ALA A 230 13.99 7.65 6.55
C ALA A 230 13.77 8.61 5.38
N TRP A 231 13.92 8.12 4.16
CA TRP A 231 13.85 8.93 2.94
C TRP A 231 12.94 8.27 1.91
N ALA A 232 12.14 9.06 1.18
CA ALA A 232 11.25 8.58 0.13
C ALA A 232 11.18 9.58 -1.04
N GLY A 233 11.33 9.08 -2.27
CA GLY A 233 11.15 9.87 -3.49
C GLY A 233 12.28 10.85 -3.78
N ALA A 234 11.94 12.14 -3.90
CA ALA A 234 12.84 13.16 -4.43
C ALA A 234 14.17 13.31 -3.66
N ASN A 235 15.22 13.70 -4.39
CA ASN A 235 16.56 14.01 -3.87
C ASN A 235 17.33 12.83 -3.22
N ALA A 236 16.83 11.58 -3.33
CA ALA A 236 17.51 10.43 -2.74
C ALA A 236 18.96 10.28 -3.24
N THR A 237 19.20 10.42 -4.55
CA THR A 237 20.54 10.35 -5.11
C THR A 237 21.48 11.39 -4.51
N ALA A 238 21.03 12.64 -4.43
CA ALA A 238 21.82 13.72 -3.85
C ALA A 238 22.12 13.44 -2.37
N MET A 239 21.17 12.92 -1.62
CA MET A 239 21.34 12.57 -0.20
C MET A 239 22.42 11.48 -0.04
N TRP A 240 22.31 10.36 -0.77
CA TRP A 240 23.30 9.27 -0.68
C TRP A 240 24.69 9.71 -1.12
N THR A 241 24.77 10.47 -2.21
CA THR A 241 26.05 11.04 -2.69
C THR A 241 26.67 11.96 -1.64
N THR A 242 25.88 12.84 -1.01
CA THR A 242 26.37 13.77 0.00
C THR A 242 26.85 13.05 1.26
N LEU A 243 26.11 12.03 1.73
CA LEU A 243 26.56 11.21 2.87
C LEU A 243 27.89 10.51 2.57
N GLY A 244 28.04 9.97 1.34
CA GLY A 244 29.27 9.35 0.88
C GLY A 244 30.45 10.33 0.85
N GLN A 245 30.26 11.51 0.24
CA GLN A 245 31.28 12.55 0.15
C GLN A 245 31.72 13.08 1.51
N GLN A 246 30.80 13.13 2.48
CA GLN A 246 31.11 13.52 3.85
C GLN A 246 31.77 12.39 4.68
N GLY A 247 31.94 11.18 4.11
CA GLY A 247 32.56 10.04 4.77
C GLY A 247 31.73 9.48 5.94
N VAL A 248 30.41 9.56 5.87
CA VAL A 248 29.52 9.02 6.93
C VAL A 248 29.65 7.50 7.02
N PHE A 249 29.80 6.82 5.90
CA PHE A 249 29.91 5.35 5.82
C PHE A 249 31.24 4.78 6.35
N ASP A 250 32.23 5.62 6.66
CA ASP A 250 33.54 5.14 7.09
C ASP A 250 33.55 4.75 8.59
N SER A 251 32.61 5.30 9.36
CA SER A 251 32.56 5.09 10.81
C SER A 251 31.17 4.78 11.37
N THR A 252 30.15 4.83 10.53
CA THR A 252 28.76 4.71 10.95
C THR A 252 28.09 3.54 10.25
N LYS A 253 27.46 2.65 11.01
CA LYS A 253 26.57 1.62 10.45
C LYS A 253 25.33 2.31 9.92
N VAL A 254 24.94 2.03 8.68
CA VAL A 254 23.77 2.66 8.04
C VAL A 254 22.69 1.63 7.77
N VAL A 255 21.45 1.99 8.12
CA VAL A 255 20.24 1.20 7.84
C VAL A 255 19.21 2.09 7.17
N THR A 256 18.57 1.57 6.13
CA THR A 256 17.46 2.24 5.44
C THR A 256 16.50 1.22 4.83
N GLY A 257 15.34 1.67 4.37
CA GLY A 257 14.44 0.87 3.55
C GLY A 257 15.07 0.53 2.19
N LEU A 258 14.89 -0.69 1.75
CA LEU A 258 15.17 -1.08 0.37
C LEU A 258 14.12 -0.38 -0.52
N ASP A 259 14.50 0.57 -1.29
CA ASP A 259 13.58 1.31 -2.15
C ASP A 259 13.20 0.48 -3.40
N ILE A 260 12.44 1.06 -4.33
CA ILE A 260 12.04 0.40 -5.58
C ILE A 260 13.25 0.10 -6.47
N LYS A 261 13.15 -0.92 -7.32
CA LYS A 261 14.24 -1.35 -8.23
C LYS A 261 14.87 -0.19 -9.03
N ALA A 262 14.02 0.73 -9.50
CA ALA A 262 14.48 1.89 -10.27
C ALA A 262 15.48 2.78 -9.51
N THR A 263 15.48 2.72 -8.18
CA THR A 263 16.34 3.53 -7.32
C THR A 263 17.55 2.77 -6.78
N HIS A 264 17.63 1.44 -6.95
CA HIS A 264 18.75 0.66 -6.40
C HIS A 264 20.12 1.15 -6.93
N ALA A 265 20.19 1.53 -8.20
CA ALA A 265 21.42 2.10 -8.76
C ALA A 265 21.82 3.45 -8.15
N LEU A 266 20.87 4.18 -7.54
CA LEU A 266 21.11 5.49 -6.93
C LEU A 266 21.90 5.40 -5.61
N PHE A 267 21.93 4.24 -4.98
CA PHE A 267 22.82 3.99 -3.85
C PHE A 267 24.31 3.98 -4.26
N GLY A 268 24.60 3.76 -5.57
CA GLY A 268 25.92 3.85 -6.12
C GLY A 268 26.95 2.94 -5.42
N GLU A 269 28.14 3.48 -5.17
CA GLU A 269 29.24 2.74 -4.54
C GLU A 269 29.00 2.40 -3.07
N VAL A 270 28.05 3.09 -2.40
CA VAL A 270 27.74 2.84 -1.00
C VAL A 270 26.70 1.74 -0.79
N ALA A 271 26.09 1.25 -1.85
CA ALA A 271 25.06 0.20 -1.78
C ALA A 271 25.47 -1.01 -0.92
N THR A 272 26.71 -1.46 -1.05
CA THR A 272 27.24 -2.62 -0.30
C THR A 272 27.62 -2.30 1.15
N LYS A 273 27.58 -1.02 1.55
CA LYS A 273 27.85 -0.55 2.91
C LYS A 273 26.56 -0.30 3.72
N ILE A 274 25.40 -0.46 3.09
CA ILE A 274 24.08 -0.22 3.67
C ILE A 274 23.44 -1.55 4.01
N ASN A 275 22.79 -1.63 5.16
CA ASN A 275 21.91 -2.73 5.53
C ASN A 275 20.47 -2.32 5.21
N PHE A 276 19.75 -3.14 4.47
CA PHE A 276 18.40 -2.82 4.04
C PHE A 276 17.36 -3.58 4.85
N LEU A 277 16.35 -2.86 5.32
CA LEU A 277 15.08 -3.45 5.71
C LEU A 277 14.11 -3.38 4.53
N SER A 278 13.21 -4.33 4.43
CA SER A 278 12.18 -4.30 3.37
C SER A 278 10.90 -4.98 3.82
N HIS A 279 9.79 -4.49 3.33
CA HIS A 279 8.52 -5.17 3.50
C HIS A 279 8.22 -6.13 2.33
N PHE A 280 8.85 -5.95 1.17
CA PHE A 280 8.74 -6.83 0.02
C PHE A 280 9.77 -6.50 -1.07
N PHE A 281 10.18 -7.47 -1.86
CA PHE A 281 10.96 -7.31 -3.09
C PHE A 281 10.92 -8.62 -3.90
N GLU A 282 11.33 -8.55 -5.17
CA GLU A 282 11.40 -9.74 -6.01
C GLU A 282 12.37 -10.78 -5.43
N GLY A 283 11.86 -12.00 -5.21
CA GLY A 283 12.64 -13.08 -4.60
C GLY A 283 12.61 -13.12 -3.08
N ALA A 284 11.87 -12.20 -2.40
CA ALA A 284 11.70 -12.24 -0.94
C ALA A 284 10.84 -13.41 -0.46
N ALA A 285 9.95 -13.93 -1.32
CA ALA A 285 9.07 -15.05 -1.03
C ALA A 285 8.77 -15.84 -2.30
N ASP A 286 8.23 -17.05 -2.14
CA ASP A 286 7.77 -17.91 -3.23
C ASP A 286 6.57 -18.74 -2.75
N ASN A 287 5.38 -18.33 -3.16
CA ASN A 287 4.12 -19.02 -2.86
C ASN A 287 3.08 -18.77 -3.96
N ALA A 288 1.91 -19.38 -3.86
CA ALA A 288 0.86 -19.26 -4.89
C ALA A 288 0.38 -17.81 -5.12
N ALA A 289 0.28 -16.99 -4.07
CA ALA A 289 -0.11 -15.58 -4.20
C ALA A 289 1.00 -14.74 -4.85
N TYR A 290 2.27 -15.03 -4.56
CA TYR A 290 3.41 -14.40 -5.25
C TYR A 290 3.40 -14.74 -6.74
N GLN A 291 3.20 -16.00 -7.10
CA GLN A 291 3.15 -16.43 -8.49
C GLN A 291 1.97 -15.78 -9.25
N ALA A 292 0.84 -15.60 -8.56
CA ALA A 292 -0.31 -14.90 -9.12
C ALA A 292 -0.04 -13.40 -9.30
N LEU A 293 0.62 -12.75 -8.34
CA LEU A 293 1.07 -11.36 -8.46
C LEU A 293 2.00 -11.19 -9.67
N ASP A 294 3.03 -12.01 -9.78
CA ASP A 294 4.01 -11.94 -10.89
C ASP A 294 3.31 -12.15 -12.24
N ALA A 295 2.43 -13.15 -12.35
CA ALA A 295 1.65 -13.39 -13.58
C ALA A 295 0.72 -12.22 -13.91
N GLY A 296 0.05 -11.63 -12.91
CA GLY A 296 -0.83 -10.47 -13.08
C GLY A 296 -0.07 -9.22 -13.51
N LEU A 297 1.13 -8.99 -12.96
CA LEU A 297 2.01 -7.88 -13.36
C LEU A 297 2.55 -8.07 -14.77
N LYS A 298 2.97 -9.28 -15.16
CA LYS A 298 3.41 -9.59 -16.53
C LYS A 298 2.34 -9.30 -17.58
N LYS A 299 1.06 -9.57 -17.30
CA LYS A 299 -0.06 -9.19 -18.17
C LYS A 299 -0.16 -7.67 -18.37
N GLN A 300 0.31 -6.87 -17.41
CA GLN A 300 0.32 -5.42 -17.45
C GLN A 300 1.65 -4.85 -17.98
N GLY A 301 2.61 -5.68 -18.40
CA GLY A 301 3.96 -5.26 -18.80
C GLY A 301 4.82 -4.75 -17.65
N ALA A 302 4.49 -5.14 -16.42
CA ALA A 302 5.16 -4.76 -15.20
C ALA A 302 5.91 -5.93 -14.55
N THR A 303 6.68 -5.65 -13.51
CA THR A 303 7.43 -6.66 -12.74
C THR A 303 7.18 -6.50 -11.25
N VAL A 304 7.42 -7.58 -10.49
CA VAL A 304 7.35 -7.55 -9.02
C VAL A 304 8.33 -6.51 -8.48
N ASP A 305 7.83 -5.63 -7.62
CA ASP A 305 8.63 -4.60 -6.95
C ASP A 305 7.97 -4.23 -5.60
N LEU A 306 8.58 -3.34 -4.85
CA LEU A 306 8.33 -3.03 -3.45
C LEU A 306 6.84 -2.85 -3.10
N PHE A 307 6.11 -2.01 -3.84
CA PHE A 307 4.72 -1.64 -3.53
C PHE A 307 3.67 -2.45 -4.30
N THR A 308 4.08 -3.37 -5.17
CA THR A 308 3.16 -4.26 -5.87
C THR A 308 2.44 -5.22 -4.91
N ASN A 309 3.12 -5.64 -3.82
CA ASN A 309 2.52 -6.42 -2.75
C ASN A 309 1.38 -5.67 -2.06
N ASP A 310 1.60 -4.41 -1.69
CA ASP A 310 0.62 -3.61 -0.95
C ASP A 310 -0.67 -3.42 -1.76
N GLY A 311 -0.51 -3.23 -3.07
CA GLY A 311 -1.64 -3.20 -4.00
C GLY A 311 -2.37 -4.54 -4.07
N PHE A 312 -1.64 -5.64 -4.22
CA PHE A 312 -2.23 -6.98 -4.32
C PHE A 312 -3.04 -7.32 -3.07
N VAL A 313 -2.49 -7.05 -1.90
CA VAL A 313 -3.17 -7.24 -0.60
C VAL A 313 -4.43 -6.37 -0.54
N ALA A 314 -4.38 -5.10 -0.99
CA ALA A 314 -5.57 -4.25 -1.06
C ALA A 314 -6.65 -4.85 -1.97
N GLY A 315 -6.27 -5.42 -3.11
CA GLY A 315 -7.20 -6.13 -4.01
C GLY A 315 -7.87 -7.31 -3.32
N GLN A 316 -7.11 -8.15 -2.59
CA GLN A 316 -7.66 -9.25 -1.79
C GLN A 316 -8.63 -8.76 -0.73
N MET A 317 -8.27 -7.70 0.01
CA MET A 317 -9.12 -7.10 1.06
C MET A 317 -10.43 -6.55 0.47
N ILE A 318 -10.39 -5.85 -0.66
CA ILE A 318 -11.58 -5.32 -1.34
C ILE A 318 -12.53 -6.45 -1.72
N VAL A 319 -12.02 -7.51 -2.35
CA VAL A 319 -12.85 -8.63 -2.79
C VAL A 319 -13.47 -9.35 -1.61
N HIS A 320 -12.68 -9.67 -0.57
CA HIS A 320 -13.18 -10.31 0.65
C HIS A 320 -14.26 -9.48 1.35
N ALA A 321 -14.06 -8.18 1.47
CA ALA A 321 -15.05 -7.26 2.05
C ALA A 321 -16.36 -7.27 1.23
N LEU A 322 -16.27 -7.21 -0.11
CA LEU A 322 -17.44 -7.23 -0.98
C LEU A 322 -18.15 -8.59 -0.98
N GLU A 323 -17.45 -9.72 -0.88
CA GLU A 323 -18.03 -11.05 -0.77
C GLU A 323 -18.88 -11.20 0.50
N ALA A 324 -18.44 -10.60 1.61
CA ALA A 324 -19.14 -10.67 2.88
C ALA A 324 -20.27 -9.64 2.99
N GLY A 325 -20.01 -8.38 2.63
CA GLY A 325 -20.89 -7.24 2.90
C GLY A 325 -21.64 -6.70 1.68
N GLY A 326 -21.25 -7.10 0.45
CA GLY A 326 -21.80 -6.47 -0.74
C GLY A 326 -21.55 -4.97 -0.74
N GLY A 327 -22.56 -4.17 -0.45
CA GLY A 327 -22.45 -2.72 -0.31
C GLY A 327 -22.56 -2.21 1.13
N ASP A 328 -22.79 -3.09 2.10
CA ASP A 328 -22.91 -2.73 3.52
C ASP A 328 -21.54 -2.59 4.17
N VAL A 329 -21.19 -1.36 4.52
CA VAL A 329 -19.83 -1.03 5.01
C VAL A 329 -19.56 -1.62 6.38
N ASP A 330 -20.52 -1.65 7.29
CA ASP A 330 -20.31 -2.20 8.63
C ASP A 330 -20.06 -3.73 8.57
N THR A 331 -20.74 -4.43 7.66
CA THR A 331 -20.49 -5.85 7.40
C THR A 331 -19.12 -6.06 6.75
N MET A 332 -18.72 -5.22 5.79
CA MET A 332 -17.38 -5.26 5.17
C MET A 332 -16.26 -5.07 6.20
N VAL A 333 -16.42 -4.11 7.11
CA VAL A 333 -15.48 -3.86 8.22
C VAL A 333 -15.37 -5.09 9.11
N THR A 334 -16.49 -5.63 9.56
CA THR A 334 -16.51 -6.82 10.43
C THR A 334 -15.87 -8.04 9.78
N ALA A 335 -16.02 -8.20 8.46
CA ALA A 335 -15.40 -9.30 7.72
C ALA A 335 -13.87 -9.21 7.65
N LEU A 336 -13.34 -7.99 7.66
CA LEU A 336 -11.89 -7.78 7.65
C LEU A 336 -11.27 -7.91 9.05
N GLU A 337 -12.02 -7.66 10.13
CA GLU A 337 -11.54 -7.76 11.51
C GLU A 337 -11.18 -9.21 11.86
N GLY A 338 -9.91 -9.49 12.14
CA GLY A 338 -9.40 -10.82 12.46
C GLY A 338 -9.20 -11.75 11.25
N TRP A 339 -9.35 -11.24 10.03
CA TRP A 339 -9.17 -12.05 8.83
C TRP A 339 -7.70 -12.43 8.63
N THR A 340 -7.46 -13.74 8.52
CA THR A 340 -6.15 -14.34 8.18
C THR A 340 -6.20 -14.90 6.77
N PHE A 341 -5.19 -14.60 5.96
CA PHE A 341 -5.14 -15.00 4.56
C PHE A 341 -3.71 -15.08 4.03
N ASP A 342 -3.52 -15.77 2.91
CA ASP A 342 -2.24 -15.86 2.23
C ASP A 342 -2.07 -14.72 1.22
N GLY A 343 -1.08 -13.87 1.45
CA GLY A 343 -0.62 -12.85 0.51
C GLY A 343 0.70 -13.23 -0.17
N PRO A 344 1.24 -12.36 -1.05
CA PRO A 344 2.47 -12.66 -1.81
C PRO A 344 3.69 -12.95 -0.92
N LYS A 345 3.72 -12.51 0.30
CA LYS A 345 4.82 -12.70 1.25
C LYS A 345 4.52 -13.71 2.37
N GLY A 346 3.47 -14.47 2.24
CA GLY A 346 3.05 -15.50 3.19
C GLY A 346 1.76 -15.16 3.91
N SER A 347 1.56 -15.76 5.09
CA SER A 347 0.36 -15.55 5.90
C SER A 347 0.33 -14.15 6.48
N LEU A 348 -0.82 -13.51 6.36
CA LEU A 348 -1.14 -12.16 6.81
C LEU A 348 -2.37 -12.22 7.72
N GLU A 349 -2.44 -11.30 8.68
CA GLU A 349 -3.59 -11.16 9.56
C GLU A 349 -3.94 -9.68 9.74
N ILE A 350 -5.20 -9.34 9.63
CA ILE A 350 -5.72 -8.03 10.01
C ILE A 350 -6.16 -8.11 11.46
N ARG A 351 -5.40 -7.52 12.36
CA ARG A 351 -5.71 -7.54 13.79
C ARG A 351 -7.00 -6.77 14.08
N ALA A 352 -7.96 -7.41 14.76
CA ALA A 352 -9.29 -6.84 14.98
C ALA A 352 -9.30 -5.57 15.86
N GLU A 353 -8.36 -5.46 16.80
CA GLU A 353 -8.34 -4.42 17.83
C GLU A 353 -7.96 -3.03 17.30
N ASP A 354 -7.24 -2.97 16.17
CA ASP A 354 -6.71 -1.70 15.65
C ASP A 354 -6.47 -1.68 14.14
N HIS A 355 -6.79 -2.77 13.43
CA HIS A 355 -6.59 -2.96 12.00
C HIS A 355 -5.11 -2.88 11.54
N ALA A 356 -4.17 -3.18 12.43
CA ALA A 356 -2.79 -3.41 12.02
C ALA A 356 -2.71 -4.63 11.11
N LEU A 357 -1.95 -4.54 10.01
CA LEU A 357 -1.62 -5.70 9.20
C LEU A 357 -0.40 -6.40 9.80
N LEU A 358 -0.62 -7.57 10.41
CA LEU A 358 0.43 -8.45 10.92
C LEU A 358 1.00 -9.24 9.74
N GLN A 359 2.31 -9.12 9.51
CA GLN A 359 2.94 -9.58 8.29
C GLN A 359 4.44 -9.80 8.49
N PRO A 360 5.08 -10.73 7.76
CA PRO A 360 6.52 -10.88 7.79
C PRO A 360 7.22 -9.66 7.18
N MET A 361 8.44 -9.40 7.67
CA MET A 361 9.35 -8.39 7.14
C MET A 361 10.67 -9.03 6.76
N PHE A 362 11.46 -8.34 5.95
CA PHE A 362 12.69 -8.89 5.38
C PHE A 362 13.88 -7.97 5.65
N THR A 363 15.06 -8.56 5.73
CA THR A 363 16.32 -7.85 5.60
C THR A 363 17.03 -8.27 4.32
N ALA A 364 17.70 -7.33 3.68
CA ALA A 364 18.36 -7.57 2.41
C ALA A 364 19.71 -6.86 2.34
N ASN A 365 20.56 -7.36 1.45
CA ASN A 365 21.73 -6.65 0.94
C ASN A 365 21.54 -6.35 -0.55
N LEU A 366 22.18 -5.33 -1.04
CA LEU A 366 22.29 -5.09 -2.47
C LEU A 366 23.64 -5.66 -2.98
N LYS A 367 23.58 -6.50 -4.01
CA LYS A 367 24.75 -7.05 -4.68
C LYS A 367 24.80 -6.65 -6.14
N LYS A 368 26.01 -6.61 -6.68
CA LYS A 368 26.21 -6.41 -8.12
C LYS A 368 25.90 -7.72 -8.87
N ASP A 369 25.10 -7.61 -9.92
CA ASP A 369 24.83 -8.67 -10.89
C ASP A 369 25.04 -8.10 -12.29
N GLY A 370 26.23 -8.31 -12.83
CA GLY A 370 26.69 -7.62 -14.05
C GLY A 370 26.72 -6.11 -13.87
N SER A 371 25.96 -5.39 -14.69
CA SER A 371 25.77 -3.93 -14.59
C SER A 371 24.65 -3.52 -13.62
N ASN A 372 23.87 -4.47 -13.14
CA ASN A 372 22.71 -4.21 -12.28
C ASN A 372 23.08 -4.32 -10.81
N VAL A 373 22.23 -3.76 -9.97
CA VAL A 373 22.27 -3.94 -8.51
C VAL A 373 20.95 -4.58 -8.10
N VAL A 374 21.03 -5.75 -7.51
CA VAL A 374 19.86 -6.57 -7.18
C VAL A 374 19.81 -6.89 -5.68
N PRO A 375 18.63 -6.99 -5.10
CA PRO A 375 18.48 -7.37 -3.70
C PRO A 375 18.77 -8.87 -3.52
N GLU A 376 19.38 -9.19 -2.40
CA GLU A 376 19.60 -10.55 -1.91
C GLU A 376 18.99 -10.66 -0.52
N LEU A 377 18.10 -11.64 -0.34
CA LEU A 377 17.47 -11.91 0.95
C LEU A 377 18.54 -12.33 1.98
N VAL A 378 18.53 -11.66 3.12
CA VAL A 378 19.42 -12.00 4.25
C VAL A 378 18.65 -12.76 5.32
N ASP A 379 17.47 -12.24 5.71
CA ASP A 379 16.64 -12.86 6.74
C ASP A 379 15.16 -12.51 6.55
N THR A 380 14.29 -13.36 7.08
CA THR A 380 12.85 -13.18 7.15
C THR A 380 12.43 -13.14 8.61
N LEU A 381 11.84 -12.03 9.04
CA LEU A 381 11.31 -11.87 10.38
C LEU A 381 9.81 -12.19 10.38
N ASP A 382 9.41 -13.11 11.23
CA ASP A 382 8.02 -13.50 11.39
C ASP A 382 7.15 -12.31 11.82
N ALA A 383 5.88 -12.33 11.44
CA ALA A 383 4.89 -11.31 11.78
C ALA A 383 4.85 -11.00 13.28
N ALA A 384 4.94 -12.04 14.13
CA ALA A 384 4.94 -11.87 15.59
C ALA A 384 6.16 -11.11 16.11
N THR A 385 7.33 -11.29 15.50
CA THR A 385 8.59 -10.61 15.89
C THR A 385 8.53 -9.11 15.64
N VAL A 386 7.82 -8.68 14.61
CA VAL A 386 7.71 -7.28 14.18
C VAL A 386 6.32 -6.69 14.45
N ALA A 387 5.46 -7.41 15.17
CA ALA A 387 4.11 -6.95 15.48
C ALA A 387 4.14 -5.62 16.27
N PRO A 388 3.39 -4.60 15.82
CA PRO A 388 3.27 -3.35 16.57
C PRO A 388 2.43 -3.58 17.84
N PRO A 389 2.64 -2.79 18.91
CA PRO A 389 1.73 -2.77 20.03
C PRO A 389 0.32 -2.39 19.58
N VAL A 390 -0.70 -2.90 20.26
CA VAL A 390 -2.10 -2.55 19.98
C VAL A 390 -2.33 -1.06 20.21
N THR A 391 -2.93 -0.40 19.22
CA THR A 391 -3.31 1.02 19.27
C THR A 391 -4.84 1.11 19.23
N PRO A 392 -5.54 1.31 20.38
CA PRO A 392 -7.00 1.38 20.38
C PRO A 392 -7.55 2.43 19.43
N PHE A 393 -8.73 2.19 18.86
CA PHE A 393 -9.43 3.15 18.00
C PHE A 393 -9.69 4.48 18.71
N LYS A 394 -9.62 5.57 17.93
CA LYS A 394 -9.85 6.96 18.38
C LYS A 394 -11.27 7.41 18.15
#